data_b7d000639894a939bd3f1fef92c6e8a1
#
_entry.id   b7d000639894a939bd3f1fef92c6e8a1
#
_cell.length_a   1.000
_cell.length_b   1.000
_cell.length_c   1.000
_cell.angle_alpha   90.00
_cell.angle_beta   90.00
_cell.angle_gamma   90.00
#
_symmetry.space_group_name_H-M   'P 1'
#
loop_
_entity.id
_entity.type
_entity.pdbx_description
1 polymer ?
#
loop_
_entity_poly.entity_id
_entity_poly.type
_entity_poly.pdbx_seq_one_letter_code
_entity_poly.pdbx_strand_id
1 'polypeptide(L)'
;WDPYDGLNSKVFQALPFLKKSAICRLVVIQGFKRCPVNLRRLALVPKEYNAKGIGLFLSGYCNLYNAVKANPKLAESLGSPDSLKSRINELAELLISLQSKGYSGACWGYNFDWQARRLFLFPKFTPTVVASNFCATALMEAYEITREKRFLEIALSAAHFVINDLHRTEYKDGFLFSYSPLQ
;
A
#
# COMPACT_ATOMS: atom_id res chain seq x y z
N TRP A 1 8.48 9.07 1.35
CA TRP A 1 7.83 9.84 0.27
C TRP A 1 7.65 8.96 -0.98
N ASP A 2 6.55 9.21 -1.71
CA ASP A 2 6.18 8.49 -2.93
C ASP A 2 6.29 9.43 -4.15
N PRO A 3 6.58 8.96 -5.37
CA PRO A 3 6.60 9.82 -6.56
C PRO A 3 5.29 10.53 -6.87
N TYR A 4 4.17 10.06 -6.34
CA TYR A 4 2.83 10.60 -6.59
C TYR A 4 2.25 11.40 -5.42
N ASP A 5 3.01 11.63 -4.35
CA ASP A 5 2.55 12.26 -3.11
C ASP A 5 2.42 13.79 -3.16
N GLY A 6 2.59 14.41 -4.33
CA GLY A 6 2.51 15.88 -4.48
C GLY A 6 1.20 16.49 -3.98
N LEU A 7 0.09 15.78 -4.12
CA LEU A 7 -1.21 16.24 -3.59
C LEU A 7 -1.28 16.19 -2.06
N ASN A 8 -0.37 15.48 -1.38
CA ASN A 8 -0.29 15.43 0.07
C ASN A 8 0.47 16.64 0.68
N SER A 9 0.95 17.56 -0.16
CA SER A 9 1.57 18.81 0.27
C SER A 9 0.60 19.65 1.09
N LYS A 10 1.01 20.08 2.29
CA LYS A 10 0.21 20.98 3.13
C LYS A 10 -0.05 22.32 2.42
N VAL A 11 0.92 22.80 1.63
CA VAL A 11 0.75 24.02 0.82
C VAL A 11 -0.35 23.85 -0.22
N PHE A 12 -0.34 22.72 -0.95
CA PHE A 12 -1.38 22.42 -1.94
C PHE A 12 -2.75 22.22 -1.28
N GLN A 13 -2.78 21.51 -0.14
CA GLN A 13 -4.02 21.27 0.61
C GLN A 13 -4.65 22.55 1.18
N ALA A 14 -3.88 23.58 1.45
CA ALA A 14 -4.36 24.88 1.91
C ALA A 14 -5.01 25.73 0.81
N LEU A 15 -4.95 25.32 -0.46
CA LEU A 15 -5.44 26.08 -1.62
C LEU A 15 -6.66 25.37 -2.27
N PRO A 16 -7.89 25.61 -1.76
CA PRO A 16 -9.10 24.86 -2.19
C PRO A 16 -9.39 24.95 -3.68
N PHE A 17 -9.09 26.08 -4.32
CA PHE A 17 -9.31 26.27 -5.74
C PHE A 17 -8.40 25.37 -6.61
N LEU A 18 -7.16 25.12 -6.18
CA LEU A 18 -6.26 24.20 -6.87
C LEU A 18 -6.72 22.75 -6.71
N LYS A 19 -7.23 22.39 -5.53
CA LYS A 19 -7.74 21.04 -5.27
C LYS A 19 -8.96 20.69 -6.14
N LYS A 20 -9.83 21.64 -6.42
CA LYS A 20 -11.02 21.42 -7.25
C LYS A 20 -10.67 21.21 -8.73
N SER A 21 -9.58 21.79 -9.22
CA SER A 21 -9.17 21.67 -10.61
C SER A 21 -8.42 20.36 -10.88
N ALA A 22 -8.98 19.51 -11.75
CA ALA A 22 -8.35 18.27 -12.19
C ALA A 22 -7.00 18.51 -12.89
N ILE A 23 -6.89 19.60 -13.65
CA ILE A 23 -5.67 19.97 -14.37
C ILE A 23 -4.58 20.41 -13.36
N CYS A 24 -4.94 21.24 -12.36
CA CYS A 24 -3.98 21.66 -11.34
C CYS A 24 -3.43 20.45 -10.55
N ARG A 25 -4.30 19.51 -10.17
CA ARG A 25 -3.86 18.27 -9.51
C ARG A 25 -2.88 17.49 -10.39
N LEU A 26 -3.18 17.34 -11.68
CA LEU A 26 -2.31 16.64 -12.62
C LEU A 26 -0.94 17.34 -12.75
N VAL A 27 -0.91 18.65 -12.88
CA VAL A 27 0.32 19.45 -12.97
C VAL A 27 1.16 19.28 -11.71
N VAL A 28 0.55 19.35 -10.52
CA VAL A 28 1.26 19.15 -9.25
C VAL A 28 1.87 17.77 -9.16
N ILE A 29 1.10 16.70 -9.44
CA ILE A 29 1.63 15.32 -9.44
C ILE A 29 2.80 15.18 -10.41
N GLN A 30 2.66 15.65 -11.65
CA GLN A 30 3.71 15.51 -12.66
C GLN A 30 4.94 16.37 -12.32
N GLY A 31 4.72 17.55 -11.77
CA GLY A 31 5.79 18.42 -11.28
C GLY A 31 6.63 17.75 -10.19
N PHE A 32 6.00 17.24 -9.14
CA PHE A 32 6.70 16.51 -8.06
C PHE A 32 7.39 15.23 -8.53
N LYS A 33 6.75 14.50 -9.46
CA LYS A 33 7.30 13.25 -10.00
C LYS A 33 8.56 13.47 -10.83
N ARG A 34 8.61 14.56 -11.63
CA ARG A 34 9.65 14.82 -12.63
C ARG A 34 10.70 15.82 -12.18
N CYS A 35 10.45 16.55 -11.08
CA CYS A 35 11.41 17.52 -10.58
C CYS A 35 12.71 16.84 -10.15
N PRO A 36 13.86 17.24 -10.68
CA PRO A 36 15.14 16.67 -10.31
C PRO A 36 15.55 17.02 -8.87
N VAL A 37 14.97 18.09 -8.32
CA VAL A 37 15.18 18.51 -6.93
C VAL A 37 14.01 18.07 -6.07
N ASN A 38 14.31 17.51 -4.91
CA ASN A 38 13.27 17.07 -3.98
C ASN A 38 12.65 18.27 -3.23
N LEU A 39 11.56 18.81 -3.78
CA LEU A 39 10.82 19.94 -3.20
C LEU A 39 9.89 19.56 -2.04
N ARG A 40 9.80 18.30 -1.64
CA ARG A 40 8.81 17.80 -0.66
C ARG A 40 8.93 18.45 0.70
N ARG A 41 10.17 18.72 1.15
CA ARG A 41 10.39 19.46 2.40
C ARG A 41 9.86 20.89 2.32
N LEU A 42 10.13 21.58 1.22
CA LEU A 42 9.69 22.96 0.99
C LEU A 42 8.16 23.05 0.89
N ALA A 43 7.56 22.09 0.20
CA ALA A 43 6.10 21.99 0.04
C ALA A 43 5.39 21.36 1.25
N LEU A 44 6.11 21.05 2.32
CA LEU A 44 5.60 20.45 3.55
C LEU A 44 4.84 19.14 3.30
N VAL A 45 5.34 18.29 2.39
CA VAL A 45 4.80 16.94 2.20
C VAL A 45 5.23 16.07 3.38
N PRO A 46 4.30 15.48 4.15
CA PRO A 46 4.64 14.64 5.29
C PRO A 46 5.32 13.35 4.85
N LYS A 47 6.19 12.82 5.70
CA LYS A 47 6.70 11.47 5.57
C LYS A 47 5.70 10.54 6.25
N GLU A 48 5.14 9.61 5.50
CA GLU A 48 4.16 8.66 6.01
C GLU A 48 4.45 7.26 5.45
N TYR A 49 3.86 6.25 6.06
CA TYR A 49 3.95 4.88 5.57
C TYR A 49 2.97 4.65 4.43
N ASN A 50 3.46 4.06 3.35
CA ASN A 50 2.65 3.57 2.24
C ASN A 50 2.42 2.07 2.46
N ALA A 51 1.15 1.66 2.60
CA ALA A 51 0.80 0.28 2.92
C ALA A 51 1.36 -0.73 1.91
N LYS A 52 1.23 -0.45 0.60
CA LYS A 52 1.81 -1.31 -0.44
C LYS A 52 3.34 -1.39 -0.32
N GLY A 53 4.01 -0.27 -0.01
CA GLY A 53 5.46 -0.25 0.23
C GLY A 53 5.85 -1.11 1.42
N ILE A 54 5.12 -1.01 2.54
CA ILE A 54 5.35 -1.86 3.72
C ILE A 54 5.12 -3.34 3.39
N GLY A 55 4.05 -3.68 2.64
CA GLY A 55 3.82 -5.05 2.17
C GLY A 55 4.99 -5.61 1.36
N LEU A 56 5.53 -4.83 0.42
CA LEU A 56 6.70 -5.24 -0.37
C LEU A 56 7.96 -5.43 0.50
N PHE A 57 8.18 -4.56 1.49
CA PHE A 57 9.28 -4.76 2.46
C PHE A 57 9.06 -5.99 3.32
N LEU A 58 7.84 -6.25 3.77
CA LEU A 58 7.51 -7.45 4.53
C LEU A 58 7.81 -8.72 3.74
N SER A 59 7.33 -8.82 2.48
CA SER A 59 7.68 -9.92 1.57
C SER A 59 9.19 -10.05 1.35
N GLY A 60 9.89 -8.91 1.21
CA GLY A 60 11.35 -8.89 1.10
C GLY A 60 12.04 -9.51 2.33
N TYR A 61 11.61 -9.16 3.54
CA TYR A 61 12.14 -9.75 4.78
C TYR A 61 11.78 -11.22 4.92
N CYS A 62 10.61 -11.66 4.49
CA CYS A 62 10.25 -13.08 4.43
C CYS A 62 11.21 -13.85 3.50
N ASN A 63 11.53 -13.30 2.34
CA ASN A 63 12.48 -13.89 1.41
C ASN A 63 13.91 -13.95 1.99
N LEU A 64 14.37 -12.88 2.68
CA LEU A 64 15.67 -12.89 3.37
C LEU A 64 15.72 -13.97 4.45
N TYR A 65 14.66 -14.12 5.26
CA TYR A 65 14.56 -15.16 6.26
C TYR A 65 14.70 -16.56 5.64
N ASN A 66 13.97 -16.83 4.57
CA ASN A 66 14.03 -18.12 3.85
C ASN A 66 15.41 -18.37 3.25
N ALA A 67 16.07 -17.34 2.69
CA ALA A 67 17.42 -17.45 2.16
C ALA A 67 18.44 -17.80 3.26
N VAL A 68 18.38 -17.15 4.42
CA VAL A 68 19.26 -17.43 5.56
C VAL A 68 18.99 -18.84 6.13
N LYS A 69 17.73 -19.27 6.17
CA LYS A 69 17.38 -20.64 6.58
C LYS A 69 17.93 -21.70 5.64
N ALA A 70 17.92 -21.42 4.33
CA ALA A 70 18.49 -22.33 3.33
C ALA A 70 20.03 -22.31 3.31
N ASN A 71 20.65 -21.17 3.60
CA ASN A 71 22.11 -21.02 3.67
C ASN A 71 22.51 -20.17 4.89
N PRO A 72 22.84 -20.82 6.04
CA PRO A 72 23.17 -20.12 7.27
C PRO A 72 24.38 -19.18 7.19
N LYS A 73 25.27 -19.34 6.20
CA LYS A 73 26.40 -18.42 6.00
C LYS A 73 25.96 -16.99 5.66
N LEU A 74 24.76 -16.84 5.13
CA LEU A 74 24.20 -15.54 4.81
C LEU A 74 23.80 -14.74 6.05
N ALA A 75 23.68 -15.36 7.22
CA ALA A 75 23.30 -14.69 8.45
C ALA A 75 24.27 -13.59 8.87
N GLU A 76 25.55 -13.72 8.53
CA GLU A 76 26.58 -12.72 8.84
C GLU A 76 26.32 -11.39 8.11
N SER A 77 25.82 -11.44 6.88
CA SER A 77 25.56 -10.26 6.05
C SER A 77 24.10 -9.78 6.06
N LEU A 78 23.14 -10.68 6.23
CA LEU A 78 21.70 -10.37 6.12
C LEU A 78 20.97 -10.33 7.47
N GLY A 79 21.63 -10.74 8.54
CA GLY A 79 21.05 -10.81 9.89
C GLY A 79 20.63 -12.23 10.29
N SER A 80 20.58 -12.46 11.60
CA SER A 80 20.18 -13.77 12.15
C SER A 80 18.70 -14.08 11.87
N PRO A 81 18.30 -15.35 11.81
CA PRO A 81 16.89 -15.74 11.68
C PRO A 81 15.97 -15.06 12.71
N ASP A 82 16.42 -14.94 13.95
CA ASP A 82 15.62 -14.33 15.02
C ASP A 82 15.44 -12.81 14.80
N SER A 83 16.49 -12.11 14.38
CA SER A 83 16.39 -10.69 14.06
C SER A 83 15.50 -10.43 12.85
N LEU A 84 15.58 -11.27 11.82
CA LEU A 84 14.72 -11.19 10.64
C LEU A 84 13.26 -11.48 11.00
N LYS A 85 13.00 -12.50 11.84
CA LYS A 85 11.66 -12.83 12.34
C LYS A 85 11.06 -11.70 13.18
N SER A 86 11.86 -11.04 14.03
CA SER A 86 11.42 -9.86 14.79
C SER A 86 11.00 -8.74 13.84
N ARG A 87 11.78 -8.45 12.80
CA ARG A 87 11.47 -7.43 11.81
C ARG A 87 10.23 -7.79 10.98
N ILE A 88 10.00 -9.04 10.64
CA ILE A 88 8.80 -9.53 9.98
C ILE A 88 7.57 -9.23 10.85
N ASN A 89 7.61 -9.54 12.15
CA ASN A 89 6.52 -9.23 13.06
C ASN A 89 6.23 -7.71 13.15
N GLU A 90 7.27 -6.90 13.31
CA GLU A 90 7.12 -5.44 13.36
C GLU A 90 6.46 -4.87 12.08
N LEU A 91 6.91 -5.33 10.90
CA LEU A 91 6.35 -4.89 9.62
C LEU A 91 4.93 -5.40 9.40
N ALA A 92 4.60 -6.62 9.84
CA ALA A 92 3.25 -7.17 9.76
C ALA A 92 2.28 -6.38 10.64
N GLU A 93 2.64 -6.07 11.89
CA GLU A 93 1.81 -5.24 12.77
C GLU A 93 1.64 -3.81 12.24
N LEU A 94 2.71 -3.21 11.71
CA LEU A 94 2.63 -1.91 11.05
C LEU A 94 1.66 -1.98 9.85
N LEU A 95 1.76 -3.01 9.01
CA LEU A 95 0.90 -3.18 7.85
C LEU A 95 -0.57 -3.33 8.25
N ILE A 96 -0.85 -4.07 9.31
CA ILE A 96 -2.19 -4.23 9.89
C ILE A 96 -2.74 -2.88 10.37
N SER A 97 -1.91 -2.05 11.00
CA SER A 97 -2.32 -0.72 11.46
C SER A 97 -2.69 0.26 10.33
N LEU A 98 -2.21 0.00 9.10
CA LEU A 98 -2.45 0.83 7.91
C LEU A 98 -3.69 0.42 7.11
N GLN A 99 -4.52 -0.49 7.59
CA GLN A 99 -5.75 -0.89 6.92
C GLN A 99 -6.71 0.28 6.71
N SER A 100 -7.33 0.33 5.55
CA SER A 100 -8.48 1.20 5.28
C SER A 100 -9.69 0.71 6.07
N LYS A 101 -10.44 1.64 6.66
CA LYS A 101 -11.57 1.31 7.56
C LYS A 101 -12.91 1.46 6.85
N GLY A 102 -13.92 0.73 7.34
CA GLY A 102 -15.30 0.86 6.86
C GLY A 102 -15.65 -0.08 5.70
N TYR A 103 -14.88 -1.14 5.51
CA TYR A 103 -15.08 -2.16 4.49
C TYR A 103 -15.35 -3.53 5.13
N SER A 104 -15.87 -4.48 4.36
CA SER A 104 -16.27 -5.81 4.85
C SER A 104 -15.10 -6.75 5.15
N GLY A 105 -13.90 -6.40 4.72
CA GLY A 105 -12.68 -7.15 4.98
C GLY A 105 -11.44 -6.27 5.01
N ALA A 106 -10.30 -6.86 5.33
CA ALA A 106 -9.02 -6.16 5.34
C ALA A 106 -8.69 -5.64 3.93
N CYS A 107 -8.38 -4.36 3.85
CA CYS A 107 -8.03 -3.73 2.59
C CYS A 107 -7.11 -2.54 2.82
N TRP A 108 -6.38 -2.12 1.78
CA TRP A 108 -5.38 -1.07 1.89
C TRP A 108 -5.45 -0.13 0.71
N GLY A 109 -5.28 1.17 1.01
CA GLY A 109 -5.14 2.26 0.05
C GLY A 109 -3.84 3.02 0.24
N TYR A 110 -3.60 3.99 -0.63
CA TYR A 110 -2.47 4.89 -0.48
C TYR A 110 -2.73 5.94 0.60
N ASN A 111 -1.68 6.36 1.28
CA ASN A 111 -1.73 7.40 2.32
C ASN A 111 -1.78 8.83 1.77
N PHE A 112 -2.02 9.01 0.48
CA PHE A 112 -2.13 10.29 -0.21
C PHE A 112 -3.20 10.27 -1.29
N ASP A 113 -3.74 11.44 -1.61
CA ASP A 113 -4.61 11.62 -2.77
C ASP A 113 -3.80 11.43 -4.05
N TRP A 114 -4.33 10.70 -5.03
CA TRP A 114 -3.70 10.59 -6.33
C TRP A 114 -4.73 10.67 -7.46
N GLN A 115 -4.31 11.05 -8.64
CA GLN A 115 -5.18 11.22 -9.79
C GLN A 115 -4.70 10.41 -10.97
N ALA A 116 -5.59 9.58 -11.51
CA ALA A 116 -5.35 8.83 -12.74
C ALA A 116 -5.25 9.79 -13.96
N ARG A 117 -4.61 9.34 -15.03
CA ARG A 117 -4.47 10.12 -16.29
C ARG A 117 -5.81 10.60 -16.84
N ARG A 118 -6.91 9.85 -16.64
CA ARG A 118 -8.28 10.21 -17.04
C ARG A 118 -8.95 11.17 -16.06
N LEU A 119 -8.18 11.89 -15.26
CA LEU A 119 -8.63 12.90 -14.29
C LEU A 119 -9.52 12.36 -13.17
N PHE A 120 -9.53 11.05 -12.95
CA PHE A 120 -10.23 10.43 -11.83
C PHE A 120 -9.38 10.56 -10.56
N LEU A 121 -9.96 11.17 -9.53
CA LEU A 121 -9.31 11.36 -8.24
C LEU A 121 -9.59 10.18 -7.31
N PHE A 122 -8.53 9.63 -6.74
CA PHE A 122 -8.59 8.66 -5.65
C PHE A 122 -8.21 9.37 -4.34
N PRO A 123 -9.15 9.58 -3.42
CA PRO A 123 -8.85 10.09 -2.10
C PRO A 123 -7.90 9.16 -1.34
N LYS A 124 -7.06 9.72 -0.47
CA LYS A 124 -6.21 8.94 0.41
C LYS A 124 -6.99 7.88 1.19
N PHE A 125 -6.36 6.76 1.45
CA PHE A 125 -6.94 5.59 2.11
C PHE A 125 -8.08 4.90 1.36
N THR A 126 -8.43 5.34 0.15
CA THR A 126 -9.32 4.55 -0.70
C THR A 126 -8.64 3.24 -1.07
N PRO A 127 -9.20 2.08 -0.67
CA PRO A 127 -8.56 0.81 -0.95
C PRO A 127 -8.62 0.48 -2.44
N THR A 128 -7.60 -0.23 -2.89
CA THR A 128 -7.53 -0.78 -4.24
C THR A 128 -7.27 -2.27 -4.17
N VAL A 129 -7.81 -3.02 -5.12
CA VAL A 129 -7.58 -4.47 -5.20
C VAL A 129 -6.08 -4.79 -5.29
N VAL A 130 -5.32 -3.96 -6.02
CA VAL A 130 -3.88 -4.18 -6.20
C VAL A 130 -3.12 -3.97 -4.89
N ALA A 131 -3.34 -2.86 -4.18
CA ALA A 131 -2.66 -2.62 -2.90
C ALA A 131 -3.05 -3.69 -1.87
N SER A 132 -4.34 -4.04 -1.80
CA SER A 132 -4.86 -5.06 -0.88
C SER A 132 -4.28 -6.44 -1.16
N ASN A 133 -4.12 -6.82 -2.43
CA ASN A 133 -3.49 -8.09 -2.80
C ASN A 133 -2.03 -8.16 -2.34
N PHE A 134 -1.22 -7.12 -2.60
CA PHE A 134 0.18 -7.10 -2.13
C PHE A 134 0.28 -7.19 -0.61
N CYS A 135 -0.60 -6.49 0.12
CA CYS A 135 -0.60 -6.50 1.58
C CYS A 135 -1.05 -7.85 2.15
N ALA A 136 -2.12 -8.43 1.60
CA ALA A 136 -2.63 -9.74 2.04
C ALA A 136 -1.60 -10.86 1.76
N THR A 137 -0.99 -10.87 0.56
CA THR A 137 0.07 -11.83 0.22
C THR A 137 1.24 -11.74 1.20
N ALA A 138 1.71 -10.53 1.51
CA ALA A 138 2.81 -10.33 2.46
C ALA A 138 2.46 -10.83 3.88
N LEU A 139 1.21 -10.67 4.34
CA LEU A 139 0.76 -11.22 5.62
C LEU A 139 0.67 -12.75 5.60
N MET A 140 0.29 -13.37 4.48
CA MET A 140 0.34 -14.83 4.32
C MET A 140 1.78 -15.36 4.41
N GLU A 141 2.73 -14.71 3.73
CA GLU A 141 4.16 -15.04 3.80
C GLU A 141 4.70 -14.87 5.22
N ALA A 142 4.29 -13.81 5.93
CA ALA A 142 4.65 -13.61 7.34
C ALA A 142 4.09 -14.72 8.23
N TYR A 143 2.84 -15.16 8.02
CA TYR A 143 2.26 -16.31 8.72
C TYR A 143 3.08 -17.59 8.51
N GLU A 144 3.54 -17.87 7.30
CA GLU A 144 4.32 -19.08 7.02
C GLU A 144 5.60 -19.15 7.87
N ILE A 145 6.20 -18.01 8.21
CA ILE A 145 7.41 -17.92 9.00
C ILE A 145 7.11 -17.85 10.50
N THR A 146 6.16 -17.02 10.89
CA THR A 146 5.91 -16.70 12.30
C THR A 146 4.95 -17.67 12.97
N ARG A 147 4.04 -18.27 12.20
CA ARG A 147 2.88 -19.07 12.62
C ARG A 147 1.87 -18.28 13.45
N GLU A 148 1.88 -16.94 13.35
CA GLU A 148 0.91 -16.07 14.01
C GLU A 148 -0.40 -16.09 13.23
N LYS A 149 -1.42 -16.79 13.74
CA LYS A 149 -2.71 -17.04 13.06
C LYS A 149 -3.44 -15.76 12.67
N ARG A 150 -3.30 -14.71 13.46
CA ARG A 150 -3.91 -13.40 13.20
C ARG A 150 -3.49 -12.84 11.83
N PHE A 151 -2.25 -13.06 11.39
CA PHE A 151 -1.79 -12.60 10.08
C PHE A 151 -2.54 -13.31 8.95
N LEU A 152 -2.73 -14.62 9.07
CA LEU A 152 -3.50 -15.40 8.11
C LEU A 152 -4.97 -14.99 8.09
N GLU A 153 -5.60 -14.83 9.25
CA GLU A 153 -7.01 -14.43 9.37
C GLU A 153 -7.27 -13.09 8.70
N ILE A 154 -6.40 -12.10 8.93
CA ILE A 154 -6.48 -10.78 8.30
C ILE A 154 -6.26 -10.90 6.79
N ALA A 155 -5.27 -11.65 6.34
CA ALA A 155 -5.00 -11.85 4.93
C ALA A 155 -6.19 -12.48 4.20
N LEU A 156 -6.79 -13.52 4.77
CA LEU A 156 -7.98 -14.18 4.20
C LEU A 156 -9.20 -13.27 4.21
N SER A 157 -9.34 -12.41 5.21
CA SER A 157 -10.46 -11.46 5.26
C SER A 157 -10.45 -10.46 4.09
N ALA A 158 -9.31 -10.26 3.42
CA ALA A 158 -9.24 -9.41 2.23
C ALA A 158 -10.12 -9.94 1.07
N ALA A 159 -10.44 -11.23 1.06
CA ALA A 159 -11.39 -11.77 0.09
C ALA A 159 -12.79 -11.18 0.28
N HIS A 160 -13.22 -10.90 1.52
CA HIS A 160 -14.52 -10.27 1.79
C HIS A 160 -14.58 -8.86 1.20
N PHE A 161 -13.48 -8.08 1.29
CA PHE A 161 -13.38 -6.78 0.62
C PHE A 161 -13.59 -6.92 -0.89
N VAL A 162 -12.93 -7.88 -1.54
CA VAL A 162 -13.06 -8.06 -2.99
C VAL A 162 -14.47 -8.45 -3.39
N ILE A 163 -15.08 -9.39 -2.66
CA ILE A 163 -16.39 -9.97 -3.03
C ILE A 163 -17.53 -9.00 -2.72
N ASN A 164 -17.45 -8.27 -1.60
CA ASN A 164 -18.59 -7.52 -1.07
C ASN A 164 -18.50 -6.00 -1.34
N ASP A 165 -17.29 -5.44 -1.49
CA ASP A 165 -17.11 -3.98 -1.60
C ASP A 165 -16.70 -3.51 -3.00
N LEU A 166 -16.23 -4.42 -3.88
CA LEU A 166 -15.89 -4.07 -5.25
C LEU A 166 -17.06 -4.33 -6.20
N HIS A 167 -17.22 -3.45 -7.21
CA HIS A 167 -18.23 -3.64 -8.24
C HIS A 167 -17.84 -4.83 -9.13
N ARG A 168 -18.80 -5.74 -9.31
CA ARG A 168 -18.68 -6.87 -10.19
C ARG A 168 -19.43 -6.59 -11.50
N THR A 169 -18.72 -6.70 -12.61
CA THR A 169 -19.30 -6.59 -13.96
C THR A 169 -19.31 -7.96 -14.61
N GLU A 170 -20.51 -8.42 -15.02
CA GLU A 170 -20.70 -9.71 -15.68
C GLU A 170 -20.40 -9.59 -17.17
N TYR A 171 -19.81 -10.64 -17.74
CA TYR A 171 -19.55 -10.84 -19.16
C TYR A 171 -20.03 -12.23 -19.57
N LYS A 172 -20.11 -12.47 -20.88
CA LYS A 172 -20.56 -13.76 -21.41
C LYS A 172 -19.79 -14.96 -20.84
N ASP A 173 -18.48 -14.82 -20.69
CA ASP A 173 -17.58 -15.91 -20.31
C ASP A 173 -16.95 -15.71 -18.92
N GLY A 174 -17.53 -14.83 -18.05
CA GLY A 174 -17.02 -14.60 -16.73
C GLY A 174 -17.40 -13.23 -16.15
N PHE A 175 -16.62 -12.75 -15.21
CA PHE A 175 -16.85 -11.45 -14.57
C PHE A 175 -15.52 -10.75 -14.23
N LEU A 176 -15.61 -9.45 -14.01
CA LEU A 176 -14.48 -8.62 -13.55
C LEU A 176 -14.90 -7.85 -12.29
N PHE A 177 -13.97 -7.71 -11.37
CA PHE A 177 -14.11 -6.75 -10.26
C PHE A 177 -13.51 -5.40 -10.64
N SER A 178 -14.09 -4.33 -10.09
CA SER A 178 -13.54 -2.98 -10.22
C SER A 178 -12.18 -2.88 -9.51
N TYR A 179 -11.39 -1.89 -9.91
CA TYR A 179 -10.07 -1.62 -9.30
C TYR A 179 -10.19 -1.12 -7.85
N SER A 180 -11.27 -0.41 -7.53
CA SER A 180 -11.58 0.15 -6.21
C SER A 180 -13.10 0.23 -6.00
N PRO A 181 -13.58 0.50 -4.78
CA PRO A 181 -15.00 0.73 -4.51
C PRO A 181 -15.56 2.01 -5.16
N LEU A 182 -14.68 2.89 -5.64
CA LEU A 182 -15.07 4.10 -6.37
C LEU A 182 -15.41 3.73 -7.81
N GLN A 183 -16.56 4.21 -8.26
CA GLN A 183 -17.01 4.11 -9.65
C GLN A 183 -16.37 5.17 -10.53
#